data_489b5917207404106c3fa944d733d7e3
#
_entry.id   489b5917207404106c3fa944d733d7e3
#
_cell.length_a   1.000
_cell.length_b   1.000
_cell.length_c   1.000
_cell.angle_alpha   90.00
_cell.angle_beta   90.00
_cell.angle_gamma   90.00
#
_symmetry.space_group_name_H-M   'P 1'
#
loop_
_entity.id
_entity.type
_entity.pdbx_description
1 polymer ?
#
loop_
_entity_poly.entity_id
_entity_poly.type
_entity_poly.pdbx_seq_one_letter_code
_entity_poly.pdbx_strand_id
1 'polypeptide(L)'
;MAEEVKAAVAESEGKNFIDAFIEEDIAEGGRFQGQQVHTRFPPEPNGYLHIGHCKALTIDFGTAERFGGLCNLRMDDTNPTKEDVEFVDAIKEDIHWLGFDWGDRFFYGSDYFEKDYEYAVELIKKGLAYVCDLTP
;
A
#
# COMPACT_ATOMS: atom_id res chain seq x y z
N MET A 1 14.29 -6.29 -34.66
CA MET A 1 13.32 -7.41 -34.48
C MET A 1 13.00 -7.69 -33.02
N ALA A 2 13.93 -7.99 -32.11
CA ALA A 2 13.62 -8.25 -30.71
C ALA A 2 13.19 -7.01 -29.93
N GLU A 3 13.73 -5.83 -30.24
CA GLU A 3 13.30 -4.56 -29.63
C GLU A 3 11.96 -4.07 -30.19
N GLU A 4 11.69 -4.27 -31.47
CA GLU A 4 10.39 -3.94 -32.09
C GLU A 4 9.27 -4.86 -31.55
N VAL A 5 9.56 -6.12 -31.29
CA VAL A 5 8.60 -7.04 -30.67
C VAL A 5 8.32 -6.67 -29.20
N LYS A 6 9.34 -6.21 -28.44
CA LYS A 6 9.15 -5.67 -27.09
C LYS A 6 8.32 -4.38 -27.06
N ALA A 7 8.56 -3.48 -27.99
CA ALA A 7 7.77 -2.25 -28.13
C ALA A 7 6.31 -2.56 -28.53
N ALA A 8 6.09 -3.47 -29.49
CA ALA A 8 4.75 -3.88 -29.92
C ALA A 8 3.96 -4.63 -28.84
N VAL A 9 4.64 -5.41 -27.98
CA VAL A 9 4.00 -6.08 -26.83
C VAL A 9 3.63 -5.07 -25.74
N ALA A 10 4.46 -4.03 -25.52
CA ALA A 10 4.16 -2.94 -24.59
C ALA A 10 2.97 -2.06 -25.04
N GLU A 11 2.79 -1.89 -26.36
CA GLU A 11 1.63 -1.15 -26.93
C GLU A 11 0.31 -1.97 -26.91
N SER A 12 0.38 -3.29 -26.76
CA SER A 12 -0.82 -4.18 -26.77
C SER A 12 -1.36 -4.55 -25.40
N GLU A 13 -0.67 -4.22 -24.32
CA GLU A 13 -1.22 -4.37 -22.97
C GLU A 13 -2.26 -3.28 -22.74
N GLY A 14 -3.53 -3.67 -22.86
CA GLY A 14 -4.65 -2.79 -22.54
C GLY A 14 -4.47 -2.21 -21.13
N LYS A 15 -4.49 -0.89 -21.02
CA LYS A 15 -4.39 -0.20 -19.72
C LYS A 15 -5.45 -0.74 -18.77
N ASN A 16 -5.04 -1.12 -17.56
CA ASN A 16 -5.99 -1.46 -16.53
C ASN A 16 -6.69 -0.18 -16.03
N PHE A 17 -7.86 -0.34 -15.41
CA PHE A 17 -8.66 0.80 -14.98
C PHE A 17 -7.99 1.65 -13.89
N ILE A 18 -7.10 1.07 -13.07
CA ILE A 18 -6.35 1.79 -12.04
C ILE A 18 -5.40 2.78 -12.71
N ASP A 19 -4.61 2.31 -13.67
CA ASP A 19 -3.68 3.15 -14.41
C ASP A 19 -4.41 4.26 -15.17
N ALA A 20 -5.58 3.94 -15.77
CA ALA A 20 -6.38 4.94 -16.47
C ALA A 20 -6.88 6.05 -15.54
N PHE A 21 -7.39 5.72 -14.35
CA PHE A 21 -7.82 6.70 -13.37
C PHE A 21 -6.65 7.54 -12.81
N ILE A 22 -5.50 6.92 -12.56
CA ILE A 22 -4.33 7.65 -12.08
C ILE A 22 -3.87 8.66 -13.15
N GLU A 23 -3.78 8.23 -14.42
CA GLU A 23 -3.39 9.11 -15.53
C GLU A 23 -4.35 10.31 -15.66
N GLU A 24 -5.66 10.08 -15.57
CA GLU A 24 -6.67 11.15 -15.61
C GLU A 24 -6.51 12.12 -14.43
N ASP A 25 -6.31 11.58 -13.23
CA ASP A 25 -6.23 12.36 -12.01
C ASP A 25 -4.96 13.23 -11.92
N ILE A 26 -3.81 12.75 -12.42
CA ILE A 26 -2.53 13.49 -12.36
C ILE A 26 -2.25 14.34 -13.61
N ALA A 27 -3.05 14.19 -14.68
CA ALA A 27 -2.93 14.96 -15.91
C ALA A 27 -3.15 16.46 -15.70
N GLU A 28 -2.83 17.28 -16.71
CA GLU A 28 -3.14 18.70 -16.69
C GLU A 28 -4.66 18.94 -16.57
N GLY A 29 -5.06 19.68 -15.53
CA GLY A 29 -6.47 19.89 -15.19
C GLY A 29 -7.12 18.77 -14.39
N GLY A 30 -6.42 17.67 -14.11
CA GLY A 30 -6.88 16.57 -13.29
C GLY A 30 -6.94 16.94 -11.79
N ARG A 31 -7.70 16.14 -11.03
CA ARG A 31 -7.96 16.37 -9.59
C ARG A 31 -6.70 16.43 -8.74
N PHE A 32 -5.68 15.66 -9.11
CA PHE A 32 -4.41 15.54 -8.41
C PHE A 32 -3.22 15.94 -9.28
N GLN A 33 -3.42 16.90 -10.17
CA GLN A 33 -2.38 17.41 -11.08
C GLN A 33 -1.08 17.71 -10.34
N GLY A 34 0.01 17.12 -10.83
CA GLY A 34 1.37 17.33 -10.30
C GLY A 34 1.65 16.65 -8.96
N GLN A 35 0.72 15.88 -8.41
CA GLN A 35 0.99 15.06 -7.24
C GLN A 35 1.72 13.78 -7.61
N GLN A 36 2.65 13.37 -6.76
CA GLN A 36 3.33 12.09 -6.89
C GLN A 36 2.41 10.96 -6.48
N VAL A 37 2.35 9.89 -7.29
CA VAL A 37 1.60 8.68 -6.94
C VAL A 37 2.23 8.05 -5.70
N HIS A 38 1.39 7.69 -4.74
CA HIS A 38 1.83 7.10 -3.49
C HIS A 38 0.89 5.96 -3.10
N THR A 39 1.42 4.76 -3.10
CA THR A 39 0.70 3.52 -2.76
C THR A 39 1.17 2.97 -1.42
N ARG A 40 0.52 1.92 -0.96
CA ARG A 40 0.85 1.25 0.29
C ARG A 40 0.49 -0.23 0.21
N PHE A 41 1.43 -1.09 0.54
CA PHE A 41 1.16 -2.50 0.81
C PHE A 41 1.10 -2.71 2.33
N PRO A 42 -0.08 -3.05 2.90
CA PRO A 42 -0.29 -3.21 4.33
C PRO A 42 -0.51 -4.67 4.74
N PRO A 43 0.52 -5.54 4.72
CA PRO A 43 0.34 -6.92 5.13
C PRO A 43 0.12 -7.03 6.65
N GLU A 44 -0.71 -7.98 7.06
CA GLU A 44 -0.85 -8.40 8.45
C GLU A 44 0.21 -9.49 8.74
N PRO A 45 1.14 -9.31 9.72
CA PRO A 45 2.23 -10.25 9.96
C PRO A 45 1.78 -11.47 10.80
N ASN A 46 0.72 -12.15 10.35
CA ASN A 46 0.11 -13.30 10.99
C ASN A 46 0.33 -14.62 10.22
N GLY A 47 1.14 -14.59 9.18
CA GLY A 47 1.47 -15.74 8.32
C GLY A 47 2.38 -15.38 7.15
N TYR A 48 2.79 -16.39 6.40
CA TYR A 48 3.59 -16.22 5.19
C TYR A 48 2.75 -15.70 4.03
N LEU A 49 3.41 -14.98 3.10
CA LEU A 49 2.76 -14.53 1.89
C LEU A 49 2.40 -15.70 0.97
N HIS A 50 1.39 -15.51 0.14
CA HIS A 50 0.96 -16.45 -0.88
C HIS A 50 0.68 -15.73 -2.21
N ILE A 51 0.34 -16.48 -3.25
CA ILE A 51 0.15 -15.93 -4.60
C ILE A 51 -0.86 -14.78 -4.68
N GLY A 52 -1.85 -14.73 -3.78
CA GLY A 52 -2.79 -13.61 -3.68
C GLY A 52 -2.09 -12.31 -3.27
N HIS A 53 -1.12 -12.40 -2.36
CA HIS A 53 -0.30 -11.25 -1.96
C HIS A 53 0.62 -10.78 -3.10
N CYS A 54 1.17 -11.70 -3.90
CA CYS A 54 1.95 -11.33 -5.08
C CYS A 54 1.16 -10.44 -6.04
N LYS A 55 -0.13 -10.74 -6.24
CA LYS A 55 -1.02 -9.91 -7.05
C LYS A 55 -1.18 -8.49 -6.46
N ALA A 56 -1.40 -8.38 -5.14
CA ALA A 56 -1.50 -7.08 -4.47
C ALA A 56 -0.17 -6.31 -4.55
N LEU A 57 0.97 -6.97 -4.30
CA LEU A 57 2.30 -6.37 -4.45
C LEU A 57 2.54 -5.81 -5.86
N THR A 58 2.17 -6.58 -6.89
CA THR A 58 2.28 -6.13 -8.29
C THR A 58 1.41 -4.89 -8.56
N ILE A 59 0.24 -4.79 -7.93
CA ILE A 59 -0.60 -3.60 -8.04
C ILE A 59 0.04 -2.43 -7.28
N ASP A 60 0.39 -2.61 -6.01
CA ASP A 60 0.84 -1.52 -5.15
C ASP A 60 2.22 -1.00 -5.55
N PHE A 61 3.24 -1.86 -5.55
CA PHE A 61 4.60 -1.49 -5.93
C PHE A 61 4.71 -1.23 -7.43
N GLY A 62 4.12 -2.07 -8.28
CA GLY A 62 4.19 -1.91 -9.73
C GLY A 62 3.49 -0.64 -10.21
N THR A 63 2.41 -0.20 -9.58
CA THR A 63 1.80 1.10 -9.87
C THR A 63 2.73 2.24 -9.49
N ALA A 64 3.32 2.20 -8.28
CA ALA A 64 4.29 3.21 -7.86
C ALA A 64 5.46 3.30 -8.85
N GLU A 65 6.05 2.18 -9.24
CA GLU A 65 7.15 2.14 -10.22
C GLU A 65 6.76 2.74 -11.57
N ARG A 66 5.60 2.36 -12.12
CA ARG A 66 5.12 2.85 -13.42
C ARG A 66 4.96 4.35 -13.48
N PHE A 67 4.51 4.97 -12.39
CA PHE A 67 4.26 6.40 -12.32
C PHE A 67 5.40 7.18 -11.64
N GLY A 68 6.57 6.57 -11.41
CA GLY A 68 7.68 7.23 -10.72
C GLY A 68 7.30 7.68 -9.30
N GLY A 69 6.41 6.94 -8.68
CA GLY A 69 5.84 7.21 -7.36
C GLY A 69 6.58 6.54 -6.22
N LEU A 70 5.92 6.44 -5.09
CA LEU A 70 6.41 5.83 -3.87
C LEU A 70 5.45 4.72 -3.41
N CYS A 71 5.99 3.67 -2.79
CA CYS A 71 5.20 2.66 -2.10
C CYS A 71 5.68 2.51 -0.66
N ASN A 72 4.77 2.58 0.31
CA ASN A 72 5.06 2.28 1.71
C ASN A 72 4.81 0.80 1.99
N LEU A 73 5.74 0.16 2.70
CA LEU A 73 5.48 -1.09 3.38
C LEU A 73 5.06 -0.79 4.81
N ARG A 74 3.81 -1.04 5.15
CA ARG A 74 3.30 -0.84 6.52
C ARG A 74 2.73 -2.12 7.06
N MET A 75 3.37 -2.72 8.06
CA MET A 75 2.81 -3.86 8.77
C MET A 75 1.52 -3.43 9.49
N ASP A 76 0.44 -4.16 9.24
CA ASP A 76 -0.81 -3.98 9.96
C ASP A 76 -0.79 -4.88 11.21
N ASP A 77 0.06 -4.50 12.16
CA ASP A 77 0.40 -5.22 13.38
C ASP A 77 -0.45 -4.76 14.58
N THR A 78 -1.76 -4.71 14.37
CA THR A 78 -2.71 -4.22 15.39
C THR A 78 -3.26 -5.31 16.31
N ASN A 79 -2.93 -6.58 16.06
CA ASN A 79 -3.37 -7.73 16.86
C ASN A 79 -2.19 -8.51 17.45
N PRO A 80 -1.68 -8.11 18.63
CA PRO A 80 -0.47 -8.68 19.23
C PRO A 80 -0.57 -10.18 19.60
N THR A 81 -1.76 -10.78 19.52
CA THR A 81 -1.95 -12.19 19.84
C THR A 81 -1.71 -13.12 18.66
N LYS A 82 -1.55 -12.60 17.46
CA LYS A 82 -1.42 -13.39 16.22
C LYS A 82 -0.19 -13.06 15.39
N GLU A 83 0.57 -12.05 15.81
CA GLU A 83 1.66 -11.47 15.04
C GLU A 83 3.00 -11.97 15.58
N ASP A 84 3.92 -12.30 14.67
CA ASP A 84 5.26 -12.76 15.00
C ASP A 84 6.31 -12.04 14.15
N VAL A 85 7.44 -11.76 14.76
CA VAL A 85 8.62 -11.15 14.09
C VAL A 85 9.10 -12.02 12.93
N GLU A 86 8.97 -13.36 13.03
CA GLU A 86 9.31 -14.29 11.96
C GLU A 86 8.54 -13.96 10.68
N PHE A 87 7.23 -13.67 10.77
CA PHE A 87 6.42 -13.31 9.61
C PHE A 87 6.78 -11.95 9.03
N VAL A 88 7.14 -10.98 9.88
CA VAL A 88 7.64 -9.68 9.42
C VAL A 88 8.89 -9.84 8.56
N ASP A 89 9.85 -10.63 9.01
CA ASP A 89 11.11 -10.86 8.29
C ASP A 89 10.87 -11.66 6.99
N ALA A 90 10.02 -12.69 7.03
CA ALA A 90 9.66 -13.45 5.84
C ALA A 90 8.94 -12.57 4.79
N ILE A 91 8.02 -11.69 5.21
CA ILE A 91 7.34 -10.76 4.30
C ILE A 91 8.34 -9.82 3.61
N LYS A 92 9.31 -9.28 4.35
CA LYS A 92 10.36 -8.43 3.78
C LYS A 92 11.22 -9.19 2.76
N GLU A 93 11.61 -10.41 3.09
CA GLU A 93 12.40 -11.26 2.20
C GLU A 93 11.63 -11.57 0.91
N ASP A 94 10.36 -11.96 1.01
CA ASP A 94 9.50 -12.28 -0.14
C ASP A 94 9.32 -11.06 -1.06
N ILE A 95 9.13 -9.86 -0.50
CA ILE A 95 8.98 -8.64 -1.29
C ILE A 95 10.26 -8.34 -2.07
N HIS A 96 11.43 -8.42 -1.43
CA HIS A 96 12.72 -8.25 -2.11
C HIS A 96 12.97 -9.35 -3.15
N TRP A 97 12.62 -10.59 -2.85
CA TRP A 97 12.73 -11.70 -3.80
C TRP A 97 11.88 -11.48 -5.07
N LEU A 98 10.72 -10.83 -4.93
CA LEU A 98 9.86 -10.43 -6.05
C LEU A 98 10.41 -9.21 -6.82
N GLY A 99 11.49 -8.60 -6.34
CA GLY A 99 12.16 -7.48 -7.00
C GLY A 99 11.68 -6.09 -6.57
N PHE A 100 10.83 -6.00 -5.54
CA PHE A 100 10.33 -4.73 -5.02
C PHE A 100 11.14 -4.23 -3.83
N ASP A 101 11.17 -2.91 -3.63
CA ASP A 101 11.85 -2.25 -2.52
C ASP A 101 11.01 -1.06 -2.02
N TRP A 102 10.95 -0.90 -0.72
CA TRP A 102 10.27 0.23 -0.05
C TRP A 102 11.24 1.34 0.39
N GLY A 103 12.55 1.13 0.29
CA GLY A 103 13.59 2.05 0.78
C GLY A 103 13.49 2.28 2.30
N ASP A 104 13.35 3.53 2.70
CA ASP A 104 13.17 3.95 4.10
C ASP A 104 11.70 4.03 4.56
N ARG A 105 10.76 3.62 3.69
CA ARG A 105 9.30 3.74 3.93
C ARG A 105 8.70 2.47 4.53
N PHE A 106 9.31 2.00 5.61
CA PHE A 106 8.81 0.89 6.42
C PHE A 106 8.18 1.41 7.71
N PHE A 107 6.97 0.95 8.02
CA PHE A 107 6.19 1.42 9.15
C PHE A 107 5.46 0.26 9.83
N TYR A 108 5.17 0.44 11.12
CA TYR A 108 4.26 -0.39 11.88
C TYR A 108 2.97 0.37 12.18
N GLY A 109 1.82 -0.29 12.08
CA GLY A 109 0.54 0.29 12.49
C GLY A 109 0.50 0.59 13.98
N SER A 110 1.08 -0.29 14.80
CA SER A 110 1.18 -0.16 16.24
C SER A 110 1.93 1.08 16.73
N ASP A 111 2.86 1.62 15.94
CA ASP A 111 3.60 2.84 16.28
C ASP A 111 2.69 4.09 16.40
N TYR A 112 1.45 4.00 15.91
CA TYR A 112 0.51 5.12 15.86
C TYR A 112 -0.60 5.03 16.92
N PHE A 113 -0.66 4.02 17.75
CA PHE A 113 -1.75 3.80 18.74
C PHE A 113 -1.98 4.99 19.67
N GLU A 114 -0.92 5.58 20.20
CA GLU A 114 -1.07 6.75 21.08
C GLU A 114 -1.68 7.94 20.32
N LYS A 115 -1.24 8.17 19.11
CA LYS A 115 -1.75 9.24 18.26
C LYS A 115 -3.19 9.01 17.81
N ASP A 116 -3.54 7.76 17.51
CA ASP A 116 -4.91 7.37 17.17
C ASP A 116 -5.85 7.58 18.36
N TYR A 117 -5.40 7.26 19.57
CA TYR A 117 -6.12 7.55 20.79
C TYR A 117 -6.34 9.06 21.00
N GLU A 118 -5.29 9.86 20.83
CA GLU A 118 -5.40 11.32 20.92
C GLU A 118 -6.43 11.89 19.92
N TYR A 119 -6.41 11.42 18.68
CA TYR A 119 -7.38 11.81 17.66
C TYR A 119 -8.81 11.36 17.98
N ALA A 120 -8.98 10.16 18.51
CA ALA A 120 -10.29 9.67 18.96
C ALA A 120 -10.86 10.58 20.06
N VAL A 121 -10.05 10.97 21.05
CA VAL A 121 -10.44 11.91 22.11
C VAL A 121 -10.77 13.29 21.52
N GLU A 122 -10.01 13.76 20.53
CA GLU A 122 -10.30 15.03 19.85
C GLU A 122 -11.65 14.99 19.12
N LEU A 123 -11.96 13.90 18.42
CA LEU A 123 -13.25 13.72 17.75
C LEU A 123 -14.42 13.72 18.74
N ILE A 124 -14.25 13.08 19.90
CA ILE A 124 -15.25 13.09 20.98
C ILE A 124 -15.47 14.52 21.48
N LYS A 125 -14.39 15.29 21.75
CA LYS A 125 -14.48 16.69 22.17
C LYS A 125 -15.16 17.58 21.15
N LYS A 126 -15.03 17.28 19.86
CA LYS A 126 -15.72 17.97 18.77
C LYS A 126 -17.18 17.52 18.58
N GLY A 127 -17.66 16.53 19.33
CA GLY A 127 -19.01 15.97 19.16
C GLY A 127 -19.21 15.14 17.90
N LEU A 128 -18.12 14.68 17.26
CA LEU A 128 -18.13 13.88 16.03
C LEU A 128 -18.03 12.38 16.29
N ALA A 129 -17.70 11.99 17.52
CA ALA A 129 -17.63 10.60 17.97
C ALA A 129 -18.15 10.47 19.40
N TYR A 130 -18.50 9.25 19.80
CA TYR A 130 -18.94 8.93 21.15
C TYR A 130 -18.50 7.51 21.53
N VAL A 131 -18.40 7.25 22.83
CA VAL A 131 -18.16 5.90 23.36
C VAL A 131 -19.48 5.12 23.34
N CYS A 132 -19.46 3.92 22.75
CA CYS A 132 -20.62 3.03 22.70
C CYS A 132 -20.45 1.88 23.69
N ASP A 133 -21.35 1.79 24.67
CA ASP A 133 -21.35 0.74 25.70
C ASP A 133 -22.25 -0.46 25.34
N LEU A 134 -22.74 -0.52 24.09
CA LEU A 134 -23.54 -1.65 23.61
C LEU A 134 -22.65 -2.87 23.37
N THR A 135 -23.21 -4.06 23.60
CA THR A 135 -22.53 -5.32 23.23
C THR A 135 -22.38 -5.44 21.72
N PRO A 136 -21.29 -6.05 21.24
CA PRO A 136 -21.05 -6.30 19.81
C PRO A 136 -22.20 -7.03 19.15
#